data_1e4781721dbd1215941d618baa0e4cf5
#
_entry.id   1e4781721dbd1215941d618baa0e4cf5
#
_cell.length_a   1.000
_cell.length_b   1.000
_cell.length_c   1.000
_cell.angle_alpha   90.00
_cell.angle_beta   90.00
_cell.angle_gamma   90.00
#
_symmetry.space_group_name_H-M   'P 1'
#
loop_
_entity.id
_entity.type
_entity.pdbx_description
1 polymer ?
#
loop_
_entity_poly.entity_id
_entity_poly.type
_entity_poly.pdbx_seq_one_letter_code
_entity_poly.pdbx_strand_id
1 'polypeptide(L)'
;MTTDTRTRADMCPGVWRPWQADDGLLVRIRLLGGVLPTAALRRLSEVSQHHADGRIYLTRRANLQLRGFPGDGPQLTAAAVTALDSTGLIPTRSHELVRNVLASPQTGPAGGYADLRPVINRLDTLLCANPHLGRLPGRFLFTLDDGRGDLLDRLTGAGRRGTDLGCVALGDDVAQLRVGGHWGDVAPLAEVADRLAGLASQFLDARGTGADAPWHIRELARPLQPPVDADPRIPTPAPPLPYGPVPGGTHVPAEDGALAPDLVQSLLEKATDAPHVVVTPWRGVLVLNTPEVSE
;
A
#
# COMPACT_ATOMS: atom_id res chain seq x y z
N MET A 1 -2.17 -27.83 -15.18
CA MET A 1 -1.68 -26.45 -15.03
C MET A 1 -0.17 -26.54 -14.84
N THR A 2 0.61 -26.16 -15.83
CA THR A 2 2.07 -26.14 -15.76
C THR A 2 2.49 -25.06 -14.75
N THR A 3 3.07 -25.50 -13.66
CA THR A 3 3.79 -24.62 -12.71
C THR A 3 5.01 -24.07 -13.44
N ASP A 4 4.90 -22.81 -13.88
CA ASP A 4 6.01 -22.06 -14.45
C ASP A 4 7.07 -21.90 -13.35
N THR A 5 8.12 -22.72 -13.40
CA THR A 5 9.19 -22.76 -12.39
C THR A 5 9.89 -21.42 -12.38
N ARG A 6 9.75 -20.65 -11.28
CA ARG A 6 10.34 -19.32 -11.17
C ARG A 6 11.85 -19.41 -10.97
N THR A 7 12.59 -18.92 -11.96
CA THR A 7 14.07 -18.86 -11.92
C THR A 7 14.60 -17.53 -11.36
N ARG A 8 13.73 -16.60 -10.95
CA ARG A 8 14.14 -15.24 -10.53
C ARG A 8 13.76 -14.97 -9.07
N ALA A 9 14.69 -14.36 -8.34
CA ALA A 9 14.42 -13.78 -7.02
C ALA A 9 13.35 -12.68 -7.10
N ASP A 10 12.71 -12.34 -5.96
CA ASP A 10 11.80 -11.19 -5.87
C ASP A 10 12.58 -9.91 -6.20
N MET A 11 12.16 -9.23 -7.28
CA MET A 11 12.79 -8.04 -7.83
C MET A 11 12.05 -6.75 -7.44
N CYS A 12 11.18 -6.80 -6.41
CA CYS A 12 10.51 -5.60 -5.92
C CYS A 12 11.54 -4.60 -5.39
N PRO A 13 11.58 -3.35 -5.93
CA PRO A 13 12.58 -2.37 -5.54
C PRO A 13 12.32 -1.81 -4.13
N GLY A 14 13.40 -1.48 -3.45
CA GLY A 14 13.45 -0.75 -2.20
C GLY A 14 14.69 0.16 -2.20
N VAL A 15 14.94 0.86 -1.10
CA VAL A 15 16.09 1.79 -0.97
C VAL A 15 17.41 1.02 -0.91
N TRP A 16 17.43 -0.10 -0.17
CA TRP A 16 18.63 -0.96 -0.05
C TRP A 16 18.73 -2.03 -1.14
N ARG A 17 17.72 -2.12 -1.99
CA ARG A 17 17.69 -3.00 -3.16
C ARG A 17 16.98 -2.30 -4.31
N PRO A 18 17.59 -1.24 -4.87
CA PRO A 18 17.01 -0.52 -5.99
C PRO A 18 16.95 -1.42 -7.23
N TRP A 19 16.08 -1.09 -8.17
CA TRP A 19 16.00 -1.73 -9.47
C TRP A 19 16.79 -0.92 -10.49
N GLN A 20 17.65 -1.60 -11.28
CA GLN A 20 18.30 -0.97 -12.42
C GLN A 20 17.29 -0.85 -13.56
N ALA A 21 16.94 0.37 -13.92
CA ALA A 21 16.13 0.72 -15.09
C ALA A 21 17.01 1.41 -16.15
N ASP A 22 16.43 1.67 -17.33
CA ASP A 22 17.14 2.29 -18.43
C ASP A 22 17.55 3.73 -18.13
N ASP A 23 16.78 4.41 -17.27
CA ASP A 23 16.99 5.80 -16.85
C ASP A 23 17.77 5.95 -15.52
N GLY A 24 18.30 4.87 -14.98
CA GLY A 24 19.03 4.84 -13.71
C GLY A 24 18.40 3.92 -12.68
N LEU A 25 18.81 4.09 -11.41
CA LEU A 25 18.24 3.27 -10.34
C LEU A 25 16.86 3.79 -9.95
N LEU A 26 16.00 2.84 -9.57
CA LEU A 26 14.63 3.05 -9.18
C LEU A 26 14.38 2.49 -7.78
N VAL A 27 13.75 3.29 -6.93
CA VAL A 27 13.29 2.88 -5.60
C VAL A 27 11.78 2.96 -5.48
N ARG A 28 11.20 2.16 -4.60
CA ARG A 28 9.78 2.23 -4.26
C ARG A 28 9.62 2.38 -2.75
N ILE A 29 8.87 3.40 -2.37
CA ILE A 29 8.51 3.70 -0.98
C ILE A 29 7.05 3.28 -0.78
N ARG A 30 6.81 2.48 0.23
CA ARG A 30 5.49 1.95 0.54
C ARG A 30 4.81 2.82 1.56
N LEU A 31 3.56 3.17 1.24
CA LEU A 31 2.69 3.95 2.11
C LEU A 31 1.62 3.02 2.71
N LEU A 32 1.30 3.27 3.96
CA LEU A 32 0.22 2.56 4.65
C LEU A 32 -1.12 3.23 4.29
N GLY A 33 -2.00 2.49 3.62
CA GLY A 33 -3.27 3.03 3.16
C GLY A 33 -3.14 4.26 2.25
N GLY A 34 -1.97 4.48 1.64
CA GLY A 34 -1.70 5.66 0.83
C GLY A 34 -1.38 6.94 1.62
N VAL A 35 -1.38 6.90 2.95
CA VAL A 35 -1.15 8.09 3.79
C VAL A 35 0.28 8.60 3.64
N LEU A 36 0.42 9.88 3.29
CA LEU A 36 1.68 10.57 3.07
C LEU A 36 1.71 11.87 3.88
N PRO A 37 2.51 11.96 4.96
CA PRO A 37 2.68 13.19 5.72
C PRO A 37 3.15 14.33 4.80
N THR A 38 2.57 15.53 4.97
CA THR A 38 2.92 16.71 4.14
C THR A 38 4.39 17.10 4.28
N ALA A 39 4.96 16.95 5.47
CA ALA A 39 6.38 17.16 5.69
C ALA A 39 7.26 16.13 4.93
N ALA A 40 6.83 14.88 4.86
CA ALA A 40 7.54 13.84 4.11
C ALA A 40 7.40 14.05 2.60
N LEU A 41 6.23 14.49 2.10
CA LEU A 41 6.03 14.84 0.68
C LEU A 41 6.99 15.96 0.26
N ARG A 42 7.14 17.02 1.06
CA ARG A 42 8.10 18.11 0.81
C ARG A 42 9.53 17.58 0.71
N ARG A 43 9.98 16.85 1.72
CA ARG A 43 11.34 16.27 1.73
C ARG A 43 11.57 15.33 0.56
N LEU A 44 10.58 14.51 0.23
CA LEU A 44 10.70 13.57 -0.89
C LEU A 44 10.84 14.28 -2.25
N SER A 45 10.15 15.42 -2.43
CA SER A 45 10.30 16.27 -3.60
C SER A 45 11.73 16.84 -3.69
N GLU A 46 12.26 17.32 -2.58
CA GLU A 46 13.66 17.80 -2.49
C GLU A 46 14.65 16.67 -2.81
N VAL A 47 14.46 15.49 -2.24
CA VAL A 47 15.30 14.31 -2.52
C VAL A 47 15.26 13.95 -4.00
N SER A 48 14.07 13.94 -4.61
CA SER A 48 13.94 13.62 -6.04
C SER A 48 14.64 14.65 -6.92
N GLN A 49 14.51 15.94 -6.61
CA GLN A 49 15.15 17.02 -7.36
C GLN A 49 16.69 17.01 -7.26
N HIS A 50 17.24 16.62 -6.09
CA HIS A 50 18.70 16.64 -5.89
C HIS A 50 19.39 15.32 -6.27
N HIS A 51 18.69 14.20 -6.22
CA HIS A 51 19.31 12.88 -6.34
C HIS A 51 18.69 11.98 -7.42
N ALA A 52 17.59 12.40 -8.07
CA ALA A 52 16.86 11.59 -9.02
C ALA A 52 16.40 12.44 -10.23
N ASP A 53 15.31 12.07 -10.89
CA ASP A 53 14.78 12.79 -12.07
C ASP A 53 13.90 14.00 -11.72
N GLY A 54 13.75 14.35 -10.46
CA GLY A 54 12.96 15.48 -9.97
C GLY A 54 11.46 15.21 -9.81
N ARG A 55 10.98 14.00 -10.07
CA ARG A 55 9.55 13.64 -10.00
C ARG A 55 9.29 12.56 -8.96
N ILE A 56 8.04 12.49 -8.47
CA ILE A 56 7.54 11.42 -7.60
C ILE A 56 6.44 10.67 -8.37
N TYR A 57 6.63 9.39 -8.67
CA TYR A 57 5.67 8.59 -9.42
C TYR A 57 4.72 7.85 -8.49
N LEU A 58 3.42 7.90 -8.81
CA LEU A 58 2.38 7.22 -8.07
C LEU A 58 2.11 5.84 -8.67
N THR A 59 1.98 4.84 -7.82
CA THR A 59 1.70 3.48 -8.26
C THR A 59 0.24 3.10 -8.08
N ARG A 60 -0.21 2.05 -8.80
CA ARG A 60 -1.56 1.50 -8.63
C ARG A 60 -1.81 0.83 -7.28
N ARG A 61 -0.81 0.75 -6.40
CA ARG A 61 -0.92 0.25 -5.02
C ARG A 61 -0.83 1.39 -4.01
N ALA A 62 -1.10 2.62 -4.45
CA ALA A 62 -0.99 3.82 -3.63
C ALA A 62 0.40 3.98 -2.95
N ASN A 63 1.45 3.51 -3.60
CA ASN A 63 2.84 3.67 -3.18
C ASN A 63 3.55 4.70 -4.05
N LEU A 64 4.73 5.14 -3.62
CA LEU A 64 5.58 6.07 -4.36
C LEU A 64 6.75 5.36 -5.02
N GLN A 65 7.24 5.94 -6.10
CA GLN A 65 8.42 5.50 -6.80
C GLN A 65 9.25 6.71 -7.22
N LEU A 66 10.55 6.67 -7.02
CA LEU A 66 11.50 7.64 -7.53
C LEU A 66 12.42 6.92 -8.52
N ARG A 67 12.86 7.64 -9.56
CA ARG A 67 13.61 7.08 -10.69
C ARG A 67 14.76 7.98 -11.07
N GLY A 68 15.71 7.42 -11.86
CA GLY A 68 16.81 8.21 -12.39
C GLY A 68 17.90 8.51 -11.37
N PHE A 69 17.98 7.76 -10.26
CA PHE A 69 19.11 7.93 -9.36
C PHE A 69 20.39 7.49 -10.05
N PRO A 70 21.47 8.31 -9.98
CA PRO A 70 22.79 7.84 -10.33
C PRO A 70 23.22 6.75 -9.35
N GLY A 71 23.75 5.66 -9.87
CA GLY A 71 24.20 4.52 -9.06
C GLY A 71 25.70 4.38 -9.08
N ASP A 72 26.27 3.92 -7.98
CA ASP A 72 27.58 3.30 -7.95
C ASP A 72 27.37 1.79 -8.08
N GLY A 73 27.25 1.33 -9.32
CA GLY A 73 26.79 -0.04 -9.63
C GLY A 73 25.30 -0.24 -9.26
N PRO A 74 24.93 -1.37 -8.61
CA PRO A 74 23.54 -1.71 -8.34
C PRO A 74 22.97 -1.04 -7.08
N GLN A 75 23.67 -0.09 -6.45
CA GLN A 75 23.29 0.55 -5.19
C GLN A 75 23.16 2.06 -5.35
N LEU A 76 22.30 2.66 -4.53
CA LEU A 76 22.23 4.10 -4.40
C LEU A 76 23.50 4.65 -3.72
N THR A 77 23.84 5.90 -3.99
CA THR A 77 24.88 6.61 -3.24
C THR A 77 24.50 6.74 -1.76
N ALA A 78 25.48 6.79 -0.87
CA ALA A 78 25.24 6.96 0.57
C ALA A 78 24.44 8.25 0.85
N ALA A 79 24.69 9.33 0.12
CA ALA A 79 23.95 10.58 0.24
C ALA A 79 22.46 10.41 -0.09
N ALA A 80 22.13 9.71 -1.18
CA ALA A 80 20.75 9.44 -1.56
C ALA A 80 20.02 8.55 -0.53
N VAL A 81 20.71 7.52 0.00
CA VAL A 81 20.14 6.68 1.07
C VAL A 81 19.84 7.49 2.32
N THR A 82 20.78 8.32 2.77
CA THR A 82 20.59 9.20 3.94
C THR A 82 19.44 10.18 3.73
N ALA A 83 19.34 10.77 2.55
CA ALA A 83 18.27 11.69 2.21
C ALA A 83 16.89 11.00 2.21
N LEU A 84 16.79 9.79 1.64
CA LEU A 84 15.56 8.98 1.67
C LEU A 84 15.17 8.57 3.08
N ASP A 85 16.13 8.13 3.89
CA ASP A 85 15.90 7.74 5.29
C ASP A 85 15.37 8.92 6.13
N SER A 86 15.88 10.14 5.89
CA SER A 86 15.45 11.35 6.57
C SER A 86 13.98 11.74 6.30
N THR A 87 13.33 11.15 5.30
CA THR A 87 11.90 11.36 5.03
C THR A 87 10.99 10.77 6.11
N GLY A 88 11.48 9.81 6.90
CA GLY A 88 10.71 9.08 7.90
C GLY A 88 9.72 8.07 7.33
N LEU A 89 9.72 7.83 6.02
CA LEU A 89 8.80 6.90 5.36
C LEU A 89 9.26 5.44 5.43
N ILE A 90 10.47 5.18 5.90
CA ILE A 90 11.10 3.86 5.95
C ILE A 90 11.43 3.52 7.41
N PRO A 91 10.47 3.04 8.20
CA PRO A 91 10.67 2.84 9.64
C PRO A 91 11.69 1.74 9.97
N THR A 92 11.81 0.72 9.12
CA THR A 92 12.80 -0.35 9.31
C THR A 92 13.32 -0.85 7.97
N ARG A 93 14.62 -1.11 7.90
CA ARG A 93 15.27 -1.69 6.72
C ARG A 93 14.74 -3.08 6.37
N SER A 94 14.49 -3.90 7.37
CA SER A 94 14.05 -5.30 7.19
C SER A 94 12.62 -5.44 6.68
N HIS A 95 11.77 -4.43 6.88
CA HIS A 95 10.35 -4.47 6.52
C HIS A 95 9.97 -3.49 5.39
N GLU A 96 10.93 -2.78 4.79
CA GLU A 96 10.60 -1.80 3.74
C GLU A 96 9.85 -2.40 2.55
N LEU A 97 10.09 -3.67 2.22
CA LEU A 97 9.47 -4.33 1.06
C LEU A 97 8.07 -4.89 1.34
N VAL A 98 7.72 -5.12 2.59
CA VAL A 98 6.55 -5.93 2.96
C VAL A 98 5.35 -5.13 3.44
N ARG A 99 5.49 -3.82 3.64
CA ARG A 99 4.45 -2.92 4.13
C ARG A 99 3.48 -2.47 3.02
N ASN A 100 3.09 -3.37 2.12
CA ASN A 100 2.13 -3.08 1.06
C ASN A 100 0.70 -3.18 1.59
N VAL A 101 0.19 -2.11 2.17
CA VAL A 101 -1.18 -2.00 2.69
C VAL A 101 -1.94 -0.97 1.86
N LEU A 102 -2.87 -1.43 1.04
CA LEU A 102 -3.80 -0.60 0.29
C LEU A 102 -5.11 -0.50 1.05
N ALA A 103 -5.64 0.69 1.23
CA ALA A 103 -6.91 0.92 1.88
C ALA A 103 -7.77 1.91 1.10
N SER A 104 -9.08 1.92 1.36
CA SER A 104 -10.01 2.92 0.82
C SER A 104 -9.50 4.32 1.15
N PRO A 105 -9.21 5.18 0.15
CA PRO A 105 -8.52 6.46 0.39
C PRO A 105 -9.29 7.46 1.27
N GLN A 106 -10.61 7.33 1.35
CA GLN A 106 -11.47 8.19 2.15
C GLN A 106 -11.82 7.60 3.52
N THR A 107 -11.22 6.45 3.90
CA THR A 107 -11.52 5.81 5.19
C THR A 107 -11.27 6.75 6.36
N GLY A 108 -12.24 6.91 7.22
CA GLY A 108 -12.27 7.84 8.34
C GLY A 108 -12.81 9.23 7.99
N PRO A 109 -12.21 10.02 7.07
CA PRO A 109 -12.68 11.37 6.74
C PRO A 109 -14.07 11.45 6.10
N ALA A 110 -14.45 10.48 5.26
CA ALA A 110 -15.71 10.59 4.54
C ALA A 110 -16.27 9.25 4.08
N GLY A 111 -17.43 8.88 4.56
CA GLY A 111 -18.18 7.70 4.13
C GLY A 111 -17.52 6.37 4.48
N GLY A 112 -18.01 5.27 3.88
CA GLY A 112 -17.66 3.91 4.26
C GLY A 112 -18.49 3.43 5.45
N TYR A 113 -18.39 2.12 5.76
CA TYR A 113 -19.04 1.55 6.94
C TYR A 113 -18.17 1.66 8.18
N ALA A 114 -16.86 1.73 8.02
CA ALA A 114 -15.94 1.77 9.15
C ALA A 114 -14.70 2.65 8.89
N ASP A 115 -14.15 3.24 9.94
CA ASP A 115 -12.82 3.84 9.91
C ASP A 115 -11.75 2.75 10.06
N LEU A 116 -11.01 2.50 8.99
CA LEU A 116 -9.96 1.48 8.97
C LEU A 116 -8.59 1.97 9.43
N ARG A 117 -8.43 3.26 9.76
CA ARG A 117 -7.12 3.80 10.21
C ARG A 117 -6.56 3.07 11.45
N PRO A 118 -7.37 2.72 12.46
CA PRO A 118 -6.89 1.91 13.59
C PRO A 118 -6.39 0.52 13.16
N VAL A 119 -7.10 -0.14 12.23
CA VAL A 119 -6.71 -1.45 11.69
C VAL A 119 -5.40 -1.34 10.91
N ILE A 120 -5.24 -0.32 10.07
CA ILE A 120 -4.02 -0.06 9.28
C ILE A 120 -2.82 0.15 10.21
N ASN A 121 -2.96 0.99 11.22
CA ASN A 121 -1.89 1.31 12.17
C ASN A 121 -1.51 0.08 13.01
N ARG A 122 -2.50 -0.71 13.45
CA ARG A 122 -2.25 -1.95 14.20
C ARG A 122 -1.53 -2.98 13.32
N LEU A 123 -1.97 -3.14 12.07
CA LEU A 123 -1.32 -4.05 11.12
C LEU A 123 0.14 -3.66 10.88
N ASP A 124 0.44 -2.39 10.68
CA ASP A 124 1.82 -1.91 10.53
C ASP A 124 2.69 -2.22 11.75
N THR A 125 2.14 -1.96 12.94
CA THR A 125 2.84 -2.29 14.21
C THR A 125 3.17 -3.77 14.27
N LEU A 126 2.22 -4.65 13.95
CA LEU A 126 2.42 -6.10 13.96
C LEU A 126 3.42 -6.56 12.89
N LEU A 127 3.37 -5.99 11.69
CA LEU A 127 4.31 -6.28 10.62
C LEU A 127 5.74 -5.92 11.05
N CYS A 128 5.94 -4.71 11.56
CA CYS A 128 7.27 -4.21 11.93
C CYS A 128 7.83 -4.86 13.20
N ALA A 129 6.99 -5.29 14.13
CA ALA A 129 7.42 -5.93 15.38
C ALA A 129 7.86 -7.39 15.19
N ASN A 130 7.46 -8.05 14.10
CA ASN A 130 7.75 -9.45 13.87
C ASN A 130 8.80 -9.65 12.76
N PRO A 131 10.06 -9.99 13.09
CA PRO A 131 11.12 -10.22 12.09
C PRO A 131 10.78 -11.31 11.07
N HIS A 132 9.94 -12.29 11.43
CA HIS A 132 9.48 -13.34 10.51
C HIS A 132 8.69 -12.73 9.35
N LEU A 133 7.83 -11.73 9.60
CA LEU A 133 7.02 -11.06 8.59
C LEU A 133 7.86 -10.20 7.62
N GLY A 134 9.07 -9.81 7.99
CA GLY A 134 10.04 -9.17 7.08
C GLY A 134 10.44 -10.06 5.89
N ARG A 135 10.17 -11.37 5.95
CA ARG A 135 10.44 -12.34 4.87
C ARG A 135 9.31 -12.46 3.85
N LEU A 136 8.19 -11.75 4.03
CA LEU A 136 7.11 -11.73 3.03
C LEU A 136 7.66 -11.27 1.67
N PRO A 137 7.17 -11.83 0.55
CA PRO A 137 7.51 -11.31 -0.77
C PRO A 137 7.16 -9.84 -0.90
N GLY A 138 8.01 -9.03 -1.52
CA GLY A 138 7.73 -7.60 -1.74
C GLY A 138 6.52 -7.32 -2.64
N ARG A 139 5.87 -8.35 -3.17
CA ARG A 139 4.60 -8.32 -3.91
C ARG A 139 3.39 -8.61 -3.03
N PHE A 140 3.60 -9.19 -1.86
CA PHE A 140 2.52 -9.52 -0.94
C PHE A 140 1.70 -8.25 -0.66
N LEU A 141 0.39 -8.35 -0.80
CA LEU A 141 -0.51 -7.19 -0.76
C LEU A 141 -1.64 -7.42 0.24
N PHE A 142 -1.74 -6.50 1.17
CA PHE A 142 -2.93 -6.34 1.99
C PHE A 142 -3.86 -5.31 1.35
N THR A 143 -5.17 -5.59 1.29
CA THR A 143 -6.17 -4.65 0.77
C THR A 143 -7.36 -4.56 1.73
N LEU A 144 -7.68 -3.35 2.15
CA LEU A 144 -8.70 -3.08 3.16
C LEU A 144 -9.76 -2.14 2.56
N ASP A 145 -10.97 -2.64 2.35
CA ASP A 145 -12.12 -1.87 1.88
C ASP A 145 -13.01 -1.50 3.07
N ASP A 146 -13.29 -0.22 3.23
CA ASP A 146 -14.07 0.30 4.36
C ASP A 146 -15.59 0.13 4.21
N GLY A 147 -16.00 -0.74 3.28
CA GLY A 147 -17.40 -1.05 3.00
C GLY A 147 -18.03 -0.18 1.92
N ARG A 148 -17.27 0.72 1.28
CA ARG A 148 -17.76 1.48 0.12
C ARG A 148 -17.63 0.73 -1.20
N GLY A 149 -16.83 -0.35 -1.27
CA GLY A 149 -16.65 -1.17 -2.47
C GLY A 149 -15.64 -0.62 -3.49
N ASP A 150 -14.90 0.44 -3.18
CA ASP A 150 -13.96 1.09 -4.10
C ASP A 150 -12.69 0.26 -4.36
N LEU A 151 -12.39 -0.70 -3.49
CA LEU A 151 -11.29 -1.65 -3.64
C LEU A 151 -11.77 -3.10 -3.85
N LEU A 152 -13.06 -3.33 -3.98
CA LEU A 152 -13.61 -4.69 -4.08
C LEU A 152 -13.09 -5.44 -5.31
N ASP A 153 -12.92 -4.78 -6.45
CA ASP A 153 -12.29 -5.35 -7.64
C ASP A 153 -10.84 -5.78 -7.39
N ARG A 154 -10.13 -5.09 -6.51
CA ARG A 154 -8.76 -5.45 -6.08
C ARG A 154 -8.76 -6.66 -5.16
N LEU A 155 -9.71 -6.72 -4.25
CA LEU A 155 -9.89 -7.83 -3.32
C LEU A 155 -10.28 -9.11 -4.03
N THR A 156 -11.23 -9.04 -4.97
CA THR A 156 -11.80 -10.21 -5.65
C THR A 156 -11.12 -10.57 -6.96
N GLY A 157 -10.39 -9.61 -7.55
CA GLY A 157 -9.76 -9.74 -8.86
C GLY A 157 -8.89 -10.98 -9.01
N ALA A 158 -9.00 -11.64 -10.15
CA ALA A 158 -8.16 -12.78 -10.52
C ALA A 158 -6.81 -12.30 -11.06
N GLY A 159 -5.73 -13.05 -10.78
CA GLY A 159 -4.43 -12.87 -11.40
C GLY A 159 -3.27 -12.58 -10.46
N ARG A 160 -2.05 -12.54 -11.03
CA ARG A 160 -0.76 -12.35 -10.31
C ARG A 160 -0.61 -11.02 -9.57
N ARG A 161 -1.58 -10.10 -9.68
CA ARG A 161 -1.57 -8.76 -9.05
C ARG A 161 -2.69 -8.58 -8.03
N GLY A 162 -3.41 -9.66 -7.71
CA GLY A 162 -4.49 -9.65 -6.74
C GLY A 162 -4.01 -9.45 -5.31
N THR A 163 -4.97 -9.27 -4.42
CA THR A 163 -4.78 -9.22 -2.98
C THR A 163 -4.36 -10.59 -2.45
N ASP A 164 -3.42 -10.62 -1.53
CA ASP A 164 -3.07 -11.81 -0.78
C ASP A 164 -3.96 -11.96 0.45
N LEU A 165 -4.04 -10.92 1.26
CA LEU A 165 -4.90 -10.84 2.44
C LEU A 165 -5.65 -9.50 2.44
N GLY A 166 -6.83 -9.49 3.01
CA GLY A 166 -7.58 -8.25 3.14
C GLY A 166 -8.87 -8.42 3.89
N CYS A 167 -9.67 -7.37 3.88
CA CYS A 167 -11.02 -7.38 4.43
C CYS A 167 -11.94 -6.39 3.73
N VAL A 168 -13.23 -6.61 3.90
CA VAL A 168 -14.29 -5.64 3.59
C VAL A 168 -15.07 -5.38 4.87
N ALA A 169 -15.20 -4.12 5.27
CA ALA A 169 -16.09 -3.75 6.36
C ALA A 169 -17.55 -4.03 5.98
N LEU A 170 -18.30 -4.64 6.90
CA LEU A 170 -19.72 -5.00 6.73
C LEU A 170 -20.63 -4.13 7.61
N GLY A 171 -20.04 -3.29 8.43
CA GLY A 171 -20.62 -2.38 9.41
C GLY A 171 -19.51 -1.75 10.23
N ASP A 172 -19.86 -1.00 11.26
CA ASP A 172 -18.92 -0.22 12.07
C ASP A 172 -17.92 -1.07 12.85
N ASP A 173 -18.27 -2.31 13.18
CA ASP A 173 -17.56 -3.16 14.14
C ASP A 173 -17.15 -4.54 13.59
N VAL A 174 -17.53 -4.89 12.37
CA VAL A 174 -17.27 -6.20 11.77
C VAL A 174 -16.77 -6.09 10.32
N ALA A 175 -15.94 -7.04 9.91
CA ALA A 175 -15.47 -7.16 8.54
C ALA A 175 -15.36 -8.62 8.13
N GLN A 176 -15.54 -8.91 6.85
CA GLN A 176 -15.22 -10.23 6.30
C GLN A 176 -13.81 -10.24 5.73
N LEU A 177 -13.05 -11.26 6.08
CA LEU A 177 -11.69 -11.45 5.61
C LEU A 177 -11.67 -11.91 4.15
N ARG A 178 -10.60 -11.52 3.45
CA ARG A 178 -10.25 -12.06 2.14
C ARG A 178 -8.91 -12.78 2.24
N VAL A 179 -8.85 -14.05 1.85
CA VAL A 179 -7.66 -14.88 1.92
C VAL A 179 -7.37 -15.45 0.53
N GLY A 180 -6.42 -14.83 -0.16
CA GLY A 180 -6.11 -15.19 -1.54
C GLY A 180 -7.33 -15.12 -2.45
N GLY A 181 -7.76 -16.29 -2.95
CA GLY A 181 -8.86 -16.41 -3.92
C GLY A 181 -10.27 -16.54 -3.36
N HIS A 182 -10.46 -16.61 -2.04
CA HIS A 182 -11.74 -16.91 -1.40
C HIS A 182 -12.02 -16.00 -0.21
N TRP A 183 -13.28 -15.96 0.22
CA TRP A 183 -13.68 -15.30 1.44
C TRP A 183 -13.33 -16.16 2.64
N GLY A 184 -12.89 -15.50 3.70
CA GLY A 184 -12.67 -16.07 5.02
C GLY A 184 -13.76 -15.68 6.00
N ASP A 185 -13.51 -15.91 7.29
CA ASP A 185 -14.46 -15.63 8.35
C ASP A 185 -14.84 -14.16 8.46
N VAL A 186 -16.02 -13.90 8.99
CA VAL A 186 -16.41 -12.60 9.55
C VAL A 186 -15.75 -12.46 10.92
N ALA A 187 -15.17 -11.31 11.19
CA ALA A 187 -14.45 -11.03 12.42
C ALA A 187 -14.79 -9.64 12.97
N PRO A 188 -14.68 -9.43 14.28
CA PRO A 188 -14.69 -8.09 14.86
C PRO A 188 -13.59 -7.23 14.22
N LEU A 189 -13.92 -5.98 13.89
CA LEU A 189 -12.99 -5.06 13.23
C LEU A 189 -11.69 -4.88 14.04
N ALA A 190 -11.81 -4.86 15.37
CA ALA A 190 -10.66 -4.76 16.28
C ALA A 190 -9.67 -5.93 16.17
N GLU A 191 -10.11 -7.12 15.70
CA GLU A 191 -9.28 -8.31 15.56
C GLU A 191 -8.69 -8.47 14.14
N VAL A 192 -9.17 -7.71 13.16
CA VAL A 192 -8.79 -7.88 11.74
C VAL A 192 -7.28 -7.80 11.54
N ALA A 193 -6.62 -6.81 12.13
CA ALA A 193 -5.17 -6.64 11.97
C ALA A 193 -4.38 -7.86 12.50
N ASP A 194 -4.74 -8.35 13.67
CA ASP A 194 -4.08 -9.51 14.30
C ASP A 194 -4.33 -10.80 13.49
N ARG A 195 -5.55 -10.99 12.97
CA ARG A 195 -5.89 -12.12 12.09
C ARG A 195 -5.12 -12.07 10.77
N LEU A 196 -5.02 -10.90 10.11
CA LEU A 196 -4.26 -10.73 8.88
C LEU A 196 -2.76 -10.97 9.10
N ALA A 197 -2.18 -10.47 10.19
CA ALA A 197 -0.78 -10.73 10.54
C ALA A 197 -0.53 -12.21 10.85
N GLY A 198 -1.45 -12.88 11.55
CA GLY A 198 -1.40 -14.32 11.81
C GLY A 198 -1.46 -15.15 10.52
N LEU A 199 -2.36 -14.82 9.60
CA LEU A 199 -2.46 -15.48 8.29
C LEU A 199 -1.20 -15.23 7.42
N ALA A 200 -0.59 -14.06 7.51
CA ALA A 200 0.67 -13.76 6.81
C ALA A 200 1.83 -14.60 7.37
N SER A 201 1.87 -14.84 8.70
CA SER A 201 2.84 -15.76 9.30
C SER A 201 2.61 -17.20 8.84
N GLN A 202 1.37 -17.68 8.88
CA GLN A 202 1.00 -19.02 8.37
C GLN A 202 1.38 -19.20 6.88
N PHE A 203 1.21 -18.15 6.06
CA PHE A 203 1.67 -18.18 4.68
C PHE A 203 3.18 -18.41 4.59
N LEU A 204 3.98 -17.74 5.40
CA LEU A 204 5.43 -17.91 5.41
C LEU A 204 5.84 -19.33 5.83
N ASP A 205 5.14 -19.90 6.78
CA ASP A 205 5.38 -21.29 7.23
C ASP A 205 4.99 -22.28 6.12
N ALA A 206 3.84 -22.08 5.48
CA ALA A 206 3.33 -22.96 4.44
C ALA A 206 4.13 -22.88 3.11
N ARG A 207 4.65 -21.67 2.75
CA ARG A 207 5.35 -21.47 1.49
C ARG A 207 6.74 -22.09 1.44
N GLY A 208 7.39 -22.28 2.58
CA GLY A 208 8.78 -22.71 2.67
C GLY A 208 9.79 -21.66 2.15
N THR A 209 11.03 -22.10 1.89
CA THR A 209 12.18 -21.22 1.57
C THR A 209 12.85 -21.54 0.24
N GLY A 210 12.36 -22.50 -0.54
CA GLY A 210 12.94 -22.90 -1.83
C GLY A 210 12.85 -21.83 -2.92
N ALA A 211 13.58 -22.01 -4.00
CA ALA A 211 13.55 -21.12 -5.17
C ALA A 211 12.14 -21.05 -5.79
N ASP A 212 11.38 -22.14 -5.70
CA ASP A 212 10.02 -22.28 -6.21
C ASP A 212 8.95 -21.90 -5.18
N ALA A 213 9.36 -21.37 -4.01
CA ALA A 213 8.44 -21.00 -2.95
C ALA A 213 7.36 -20.01 -3.44
N PRO A 214 6.07 -20.22 -3.09
CA PRO A 214 4.98 -19.34 -3.47
C PRO A 214 5.24 -17.88 -3.12
N TRP A 215 4.84 -16.96 -4.00
CA TRP A 215 4.91 -15.51 -3.76
C TRP A 215 3.57 -14.94 -3.37
N HIS A 216 2.50 -15.68 -3.64
CA HIS A 216 1.12 -15.30 -3.33
C HIS A 216 0.39 -16.44 -2.63
N ILE A 217 -0.55 -16.12 -1.76
CA ILE A 217 -1.37 -17.11 -1.05
C ILE A 217 -2.10 -18.05 -2.02
N ARG A 218 -2.53 -17.53 -3.17
CA ARG A 218 -3.22 -18.32 -4.22
C ARG A 218 -2.35 -19.43 -4.85
N GLU A 219 -1.05 -19.41 -4.62
CA GLU A 219 -0.10 -20.39 -5.14
C GLU A 219 0.14 -21.54 -4.16
N LEU A 220 -0.37 -21.43 -2.94
CA LEU A 220 -0.31 -22.52 -1.96
C LEU A 220 -1.11 -23.73 -2.45
N ALA A 221 -0.58 -24.92 -2.21
CA ALA A 221 -1.25 -26.18 -2.56
C ALA A 221 -2.55 -26.39 -1.77
N ARG A 222 -2.66 -25.79 -0.59
CA ARG A 222 -3.84 -25.84 0.27
C ARG A 222 -4.17 -24.44 0.78
N PRO A 223 -5.46 -24.08 0.87
CA PRO A 223 -5.84 -22.80 1.48
C PRO A 223 -5.41 -22.74 2.94
N LEU A 224 -5.11 -21.55 3.44
CA LEU A 224 -4.71 -21.31 4.83
C LEU A 224 -5.88 -21.52 5.81
N GLN A 225 -7.09 -21.32 5.33
CA GLN A 225 -8.33 -21.59 6.05
C GLN A 225 -9.41 -22.07 5.06
N PRO A 226 -10.43 -22.79 5.52
CA PRO A 226 -11.55 -23.20 4.66
C PRO A 226 -12.20 -21.98 3.99
N PRO A 227 -12.59 -22.06 2.70
CA PRO A 227 -13.43 -21.05 2.07
C PRO A 227 -14.77 -20.91 2.79
N VAL A 228 -15.23 -19.67 2.93
CA VAL A 228 -16.53 -19.30 3.47
C VAL A 228 -17.31 -18.57 2.37
N ASP A 229 -18.62 -18.61 2.42
CA ASP A 229 -19.48 -17.86 1.49
C ASP A 229 -19.32 -16.34 1.73
N ALA A 230 -19.54 -15.56 0.67
CA ALA A 230 -19.60 -14.11 0.76
C ALA A 230 -20.75 -13.67 1.66
N ASP A 231 -20.48 -12.82 2.63
CA ASP A 231 -21.52 -12.21 3.46
C ASP A 231 -22.44 -11.34 2.58
N PRO A 232 -23.77 -11.45 2.71
CA PRO A 232 -24.71 -10.67 1.90
C PRO A 232 -24.59 -9.14 2.08
N ARG A 233 -23.93 -8.66 3.11
CA ARG A 233 -23.64 -7.22 3.36
C ARG A 233 -22.47 -6.70 2.56
N ILE A 234 -21.67 -7.55 1.88
CA ILE A 234 -20.59 -7.08 1.01
C ILE A 234 -21.17 -6.15 -0.04
N PRO A 235 -20.61 -4.92 -0.20
CA PRO A 235 -21.12 -3.96 -1.16
C PRO A 235 -20.90 -4.43 -2.61
N THR A 236 -21.60 -3.82 -3.55
CA THR A 236 -21.24 -3.93 -4.97
C THR A 236 -19.97 -3.13 -5.25
N PRO A 237 -19.15 -3.53 -6.25
CA PRO A 237 -17.99 -2.73 -6.66
C PRO A 237 -18.38 -1.29 -7.01
N ALA A 238 -17.70 -0.33 -6.40
CA ALA A 238 -17.86 1.08 -6.70
C ALA A 238 -16.84 1.54 -7.76
N PRO A 239 -17.17 2.55 -8.57
CA PRO A 239 -16.24 3.14 -9.52
C PRO A 239 -15.04 3.79 -8.79
N PRO A 240 -13.91 4.01 -9.51
CA PRO A 240 -12.81 4.81 -9.02
C PRO A 240 -13.26 6.18 -8.49
N LEU A 241 -12.61 6.65 -7.41
CA LEU A 241 -12.85 7.99 -6.89
C LEU A 241 -12.63 9.03 -8.01
N PRO A 242 -13.64 9.86 -8.37
CA PRO A 242 -13.48 10.85 -9.41
C PRO A 242 -12.46 11.93 -9.01
N TYR A 243 -11.85 12.55 -10.01
CA TYR A 243 -11.01 13.73 -9.77
C TYR A 243 -11.89 14.98 -9.55
N GLY A 244 -11.35 15.95 -8.82
CA GLY A 244 -12.04 17.17 -8.41
C GLY A 244 -12.55 17.11 -6.98
N PRO A 245 -13.51 17.97 -6.61
CA PRO A 245 -14.14 17.96 -5.30
C PRO A 245 -14.86 16.63 -5.02
N VAL A 246 -14.60 16.06 -3.86
CA VAL A 246 -15.23 14.81 -3.38
C VAL A 246 -15.58 14.95 -1.90
N PRO A 247 -16.47 14.12 -1.34
CA PRO A 247 -16.71 14.13 0.10
C PRO A 247 -15.39 14.01 0.88
N GLY A 248 -15.16 14.91 1.84
CA GLY A 248 -13.97 14.92 2.69
C GLY A 248 -12.71 15.51 2.07
N GLY A 249 -12.72 16.03 0.82
CA GLY A 249 -11.52 16.61 0.23
C GLY A 249 -11.60 16.94 -1.25
N THR A 250 -10.42 17.06 -1.85
CA THR A 250 -10.25 17.24 -3.30
C THR A 250 -9.29 16.19 -3.84
N HIS A 251 -9.72 15.40 -4.82
CA HIS A 251 -8.88 14.40 -5.47
C HIS A 251 -8.18 15.02 -6.69
N VAL A 252 -6.88 15.23 -6.57
CA VAL A 252 -6.04 15.88 -7.58
C VAL A 252 -5.37 14.82 -8.46
N PRO A 253 -5.55 14.85 -9.80
CA PRO A 253 -4.85 13.93 -10.69
C PRO A 253 -3.34 14.21 -10.72
N ALA A 254 -2.54 13.16 -10.86
CA ALA A 254 -1.13 13.27 -11.21
C ALA A 254 -0.99 13.01 -12.71
N GLU A 255 -0.55 14.02 -13.47
CA GLU A 255 -0.34 13.91 -14.91
C GLU A 255 0.69 12.81 -15.19
N ASP A 256 0.40 11.91 -16.10
CA ASP A 256 1.21 10.71 -16.39
C ASP A 256 1.51 9.84 -15.15
N GLY A 257 0.78 10.04 -14.07
CA GLY A 257 0.99 9.38 -12.79
C GLY A 257 2.22 9.88 -12.03
N ALA A 258 2.70 11.09 -12.33
CA ALA A 258 3.85 11.71 -11.70
C ALA A 258 3.49 13.05 -11.04
N LEU A 259 4.07 13.32 -9.89
CA LEU A 259 4.04 14.62 -9.22
C LEU A 259 5.32 15.36 -9.61
N ALA A 260 5.18 16.38 -10.45
CA ALA A 260 6.25 17.33 -10.72
C ALA A 260 6.41 18.32 -9.54
N PRO A 261 7.53 19.03 -9.39
CA PRO A 261 7.77 19.92 -8.25
C PRO A 261 6.71 21.00 -8.05
N ASP A 262 6.21 21.60 -9.12
CA ASP A 262 5.15 22.60 -9.11
C ASP A 262 3.82 22.02 -8.60
N LEU A 263 3.46 20.80 -9.02
CA LEU A 263 2.28 20.10 -8.51
C LEU A 263 2.45 19.75 -7.02
N VAL A 264 3.64 19.32 -6.60
CA VAL A 264 3.91 19.07 -5.17
C VAL A 264 3.71 20.35 -4.36
N GLN A 265 4.23 21.49 -4.86
CA GLN A 265 4.05 22.78 -4.20
C GLN A 265 2.57 23.17 -4.09
N SER A 266 1.81 23.02 -5.17
CA SER A 266 0.35 23.25 -5.16
C SER A 266 -0.42 22.36 -4.19
N LEU A 267 -0.03 21.08 -4.09
CA LEU A 267 -0.61 20.15 -3.11
C LEU A 267 -0.33 20.57 -1.67
N LEU A 268 0.90 21.01 -1.39
CA LEU A 268 1.30 21.49 -0.06
C LEU A 268 0.57 22.78 0.33
N GLU A 269 0.35 23.68 -0.62
CA GLU A 269 -0.44 24.91 -0.41
C GLU A 269 -1.91 24.59 -0.11
N LYS A 270 -2.50 23.62 -0.84
CA LYS A 270 -3.87 23.17 -0.57
C LYS A 270 -4.01 22.41 0.76
N ALA A 271 -2.95 21.77 1.20
CA ALA A 271 -2.90 20.97 2.43
C ALA A 271 -2.29 21.74 3.62
N THR A 272 -2.37 23.09 3.65
CA THR A 272 -1.67 23.93 4.64
C THR A 272 -1.93 23.50 6.08
N ASP A 273 -3.17 23.13 6.41
CA ASP A 273 -3.57 22.71 7.75
C ASP A 273 -3.75 21.19 7.89
N ALA A 274 -3.52 20.44 6.80
CA ALA A 274 -3.65 18.99 6.82
C ALA A 274 -2.29 18.33 7.14
N PRO A 275 -2.22 17.43 8.14
CA PRO A 275 -0.97 16.77 8.51
C PRO A 275 -0.47 15.79 7.44
N HIS A 276 -1.36 15.37 6.55
CA HIS A 276 -1.07 14.41 5.49
C HIS A 276 -2.01 14.56 4.30
N VAL A 277 -1.61 14.03 3.18
CA VAL A 277 -2.43 13.77 1.99
C VAL A 277 -2.54 12.25 1.79
N VAL A 278 -3.46 11.80 0.92
CA VAL A 278 -3.61 10.36 0.63
C VAL A 278 -3.36 10.10 -0.84
N VAL A 279 -2.33 9.32 -1.14
CA VAL A 279 -2.07 8.78 -2.48
C VAL A 279 -3.11 7.73 -2.80
N THR A 280 -3.72 7.81 -3.99
CA THR A 280 -4.78 6.89 -4.38
C THR A 280 -4.31 5.83 -5.40
N PRO A 281 -4.97 4.66 -5.48
CA PRO A 281 -4.62 3.64 -6.46
C PRO A 281 -4.93 4.06 -7.91
N TRP A 282 -5.61 5.18 -8.09
CA TRP A 282 -5.95 5.76 -9.40
C TRP A 282 -4.95 6.83 -9.85
N ARG A 283 -3.74 6.88 -9.23
CA ARG A 283 -2.68 7.83 -9.56
C ARG A 283 -3.08 9.29 -9.36
N GLY A 284 -3.74 9.56 -8.27
CA GLY A 284 -4.05 10.90 -7.79
C GLY A 284 -3.65 11.05 -6.34
N VAL A 285 -3.84 12.25 -5.83
CA VAL A 285 -3.62 12.62 -4.43
C VAL A 285 -4.91 13.22 -3.90
N LEU A 286 -5.46 12.66 -2.83
CA LEU A 286 -6.58 13.22 -2.10
C LEU A 286 -6.03 14.18 -1.05
N VAL A 287 -6.34 15.45 -1.20
CA VAL A 287 -6.11 16.50 -0.19
C VAL A 287 -7.36 16.56 0.67
N LEU A 288 -7.22 16.26 1.94
CA LEU A 288 -8.33 16.22 2.89
C LEU A 288 -8.74 17.63 3.30
N ASN A 289 -10.04 17.83 3.49
CA ASN A 289 -10.53 19.05 4.13
C ASN A 289 -10.10 19.04 5.60
N THR A 290 -9.68 20.16 6.12
CA THR A 290 -9.52 20.34 7.58
C THR A 290 -10.89 20.19 8.21
N PRO A 291 -11.05 19.39 9.29
CA PRO A 291 -12.31 19.35 10.02
C PRO A 291 -12.65 20.78 10.46
N GLU A 292 -13.86 21.25 10.15
CA GLU A 292 -14.36 22.46 10.79
C GLU A 292 -14.35 22.22 12.29
N VAL A 293 -13.57 23.01 13.01
CA VAL A 293 -13.64 23.04 14.47
C VAL A 293 -15.00 23.66 14.77
N SER A 294 -15.99 22.81 15.07
CA SER A 294 -17.26 23.29 15.63
C SER A 294 -16.94 23.94 16.97
N GLU A 295 -17.10 25.24 17.04
CA GLU A 295 -17.09 26.00 18.28
C GLU A 295 -18.22 25.56 19.24
#